data_83481875b0209b075e8be016556fe7da
#
_entry.id   83481875b0209b075e8be016556fe7da
#
_cell.length_a   1.000
_cell.length_b   1.000
_cell.length_c   1.000
_cell.angle_alpha   90.00
_cell.angle_beta   90.00
_cell.angle_gamma   90.00
#
_symmetry.space_group_name_H-M   'P 1'
#
loop_
_entity.id
_entity.type
_entity.pdbx_description
1 polymer ?
#
loop_
_entity_poly.entity_id
_entity_poly.type
_entity_poly.pdbx_seq_one_letter_code
_entity_poly.pdbx_strand_id
1 'polypeptide(L)'
;MKRIFDNQVNAIIMALDEILLHKKRAAKVLSKIVQQHPKWGARDRRVVYDFTFGILRWKRRLNHTLQNDDYAHDPQQWIALWGQKNEFDLPSSSPVLAVAAKKISGDESPDLLTSFPQWLYALGEKELGEIWHEEAKSLNEKASICLRVNEFKTSAESLSKELREKYTIENEPLPNIPSALILKKGVKMERHPLFKKGLFEIQDAYSQKIAPFCQVQPATKVIDFCAGAGGKTLHLGALMKNKGEILAFDPSKNKLRELQKRVKRHHLTLIEAMVTDDQTDFSPLYQWADTVLIDAPCSGLGTLKRCPEIKWNLSQERLENLISIQEEILGKASALVKSNGKLIYATCSILPSENEKQVEKFLATHPHFQLEAQERLSPSNSNFDGFFMARFVRK
;
A
#
# COMPACT_ATOMS: atom_id res chain seq x y z
N MET A 1 -4.30 20.80 -27.05
CA MET A 1 -5.06 19.57 -26.75
C MET A 1 -4.08 18.44 -26.43
N LYS A 2 -4.34 17.64 -25.41
CA LYS A 2 -3.50 16.48 -25.09
C LYS A 2 -3.90 15.35 -26.03
N ARG A 3 -2.94 14.67 -26.67
CA ARG A 3 -3.23 13.59 -27.61
C ARG A 3 -2.77 12.25 -27.06
N ILE A 4 -3.57 11.20 -27.31
CA ILE A 4 -3.23 9.80 -27.10
C ILE A 4 -3.12 9.08 -28.44
N PHE A 5 -2.24 8.10 -28.56
CA PHE A 5 -1.95 7.36 -29.80
C PHE A 5 -2.40 5.90 -29.67
N ASP A 6 -2.65 5.23 -30.82
CA ASP A 6 -3.12 3.84 -30.87
C ASP A 6 -2.28 2.86 -30.03
N ASN A 7 -0.96 3.00 -30.08
CA ASN A 7 -0.07 2.14 -29.29
C ASN A 7 -0.22 2.34 -27.77
N GLN A 8 -0.62 3.54 -27.32
CA GLN A 8 -0.93 3.81 -25.92
C GLN A 8 -2.31 3.27 -25.56
N VAL A 9 -3.30 3.40 -26.47
CA VAL A 9 -4.65 2.83 -26.28
C VAL A 9 -4.55 1.31 -26.11
N ASN A 10 -3.85 0.63 -27.02
CA ASN A 10 -3.63 -0.82 -26.94
C ASN A 10 -2.93 -1.23 -25.63
N ALA A 11 -1.94 -0.47 -25.21
CA ALA A 11 -1.23 -0.72 -23.95
C ALA A 11 -2.13 -0.55 -22.71
N ILE A 12 -3.05 0.41 -22.73
CA ILE A 12 -4.02 0.63 -21.65
C ILE A 12 -5.03 -0.52 -21.62
N ILE A 13 -5.53 -0.98 -22.77
CA ILE A 13 -6.42 -2.15 -22.88
C ILE A 13 -5.72 -3.37 -22.28
N MET A 14 -4.52 -3.70 -22.75
CA MET A 14 -3.73 -4.81 -22.20
C MET A 14 -3.50 -4.68 -20.67
N ALA A 15 -3.26 -3.46 -20.18
CA ALA A 15 -3.09 -3.23 -18.76
C ALA A 15 -4.37 -3.52 -17.97
N LEU A 16 -5.51 -3.02 -18.45
CA LEU A 16 -6.82 -3.21 -17.79
C LEU A 16 -7.22 -4.69 -17.79
N ASP A 17 -6.99 -5.43 -18.88
CA ASP A 17 -7.25 -6.86 -18.98
C ASP A 17 -6.38 -7.64 -17.96
N GLU A 18 -5.08 -7.39 -17.95
CA GLU A 18 -4.16 -8.05 -17.01
C GLU A 18 -4.49 -7.76 -15.54
N ILE A 19 -4.96 -6.55 -15.24
CA ILE A 19 -5.28 -6.12 -13.90
C ILE A 19 -6.63 -6.68 -13.45
N LEU A 20 -7.67 -6.55 -14.27
CA LEU A 20 -9.04 -6.86 -13.88
C LEU A 20 -9.42 -8.33 -14.09
N LEU A 21 -9.02 -8.93 -15.23
CA LEU A 21 -9.34 -10.33 -15.54
C LEU A 21 -8.35 -11.30 -14.86
N HIS A 22 -7.07 -10.95 -14.82
CA HIS A 22 -6.03 -11.79 -14.22
C HIS A 22 -5.63 -11.36 -12.80
N LYS A 23 -6.33 -10.38 -12.21
CA LYS A 23 -6.16 -9.91 -10.81
C LYS A 23 -4.72 -9.52 -10.47
N LYS A 24 -3.96 -9.01 -11.45
CA LYS A 24 -2.57 -8.59 -11.26
C LYS A 24 -2.49 -7.19 -10.66
N ARG A 25 -1.39 -6.90 -9.95
CA ARG A 25 -1.13 -5.56 -9.41
C ARG A 25 -0.83 -4.56 -10.51
N ALA A 26 -1.57 -3.45 -10.57
CA ALA A 26 -1.48 -2.41 -11.59
C ALA A 26 -0.05 -1.89 -11.78
N ALA A 27 0.65 -1.57 -10.70
CA ALA A 27 2.02 -1.07 -10.77
C ALA A 27 3.00 -2.04 -11.44
N LYS A 28 2.86 -3.37 -11.20
CA LYS A 28 3.70 -4.39 -11.85
C LYS A 28 3.38 -4.53 -13.33
N VAL A 29 2.09 -4.55 -13.68
CA VAL A 29 1.63 -4.64 -15.07
C VAL A 29 2.14 -3.45 -15.87
N LEU A 30 1.89 -2.23 -15.39
CA LEU A 30 2.32 -1.00 -16.04
C LEU A 30 3.84 -0.90 -16.17
N SER A 31 4.59 -1.32 -15.16
CA SER A 31 6.06 -1.36 -15.24
C SER A 31 6.54 -2.28 -16.36
N LYS A 32 5.94 -3.48 -16.52
CA LYS A 32 6.26 -4.42 -17.59
C LYS A 32 5.94 -3.84 -18.96
N ILE A 33 4.74 -3.26 -19.14
CA ILE A 33 4.31 -2.64 -20.38
C ILE A 33 5.27 -1.51 -20.79
N VAL A 34 5.62 -0.62 -19.87
CA VAL A 34 6.56 0.48 -20.15
C VAL A 34 7.95 -0.03 -20.53
N GLN A 35 8.40 -1.16 -19.99
CA GLN A 35 9.67 -1.78 -20.41
C GLN A 35 9.62 -2.32 -21.85
N GLN A 36 8.47 -2.77 -22.32
CA GLN A 36 8.26 -3.24 -23.69
C GLN A 36 8.23 -2.07 -24.70
N HIS A 37 8.07 -0.83 -24.24
CA HIS A 37 8.03 0.38 -25.07
C HIS A 37 9.19 1.34 -24.72
N PRO A 38 10.46 0.99 -25.00
CA PRO A 38 11.63 1.76 -24.58
C PRO A 38 11.69 3.16 -25.23
N LYS A 39 11.05 3.34 -26.40
CA LYS A 39 10.98 4.65 -27.10
C LYS A 39 10.02 5.64 -26.45
N TRP A 40 9.16 5.22 -25.52
CA TRP A 40 8.26 6.14 -24.83
C TRP A 40 8.99 7.11 -23.92
N GLY A 41 8.71 8.40 -24.11
CA GLY A 41 9.16 9.46 -23.23
C GLY A 41 8.40 9.48 -21.90
N ALA A 42 8.74 10.46 -21.06
CA ALA A 42 8.06 10.64 -19.76
C ALA A 42 6.56 10.96 -19.93
N ARG A 43 6.21 11.73 -20.97
CA ARG A 43 4.82 12.09 -21.30
C ARG A 43 3.99 10.86 -21.67
N ASP A 44 4.51 10.01 -22.58
CA ASP A 44 3.79 8.82 -23.05
C ASP A 44 3.49 7.86 -21.89
N ARG A 45 4.50 7.60 -21.07
CA ARG A 45 4.37 6.75 -19.89
C ARG A 45 3.33 7.30 -18.93
N ARG A 46 3.35 8.63 -18.71
CA ARG A 46 2.39 9.29 -17.82
C ARG A 46 0.96 9.14 -18.32
N VAL A 47 0.70 9.28 -19.62
CA VAL A 47 -0.62 9.09 -20.21
C VAL A 47 -1.14 7.68 -19.92
N VAL A 48 -0.35 6.63 -20.18
CA VAL A 48 -0.75 5.25 -19.92
C VAL A 48 -1.05 5.02 -18.42
N TYR A 49 -0.23 5.56 -17.52
CA TYR A 49 -0.48 5.47 -16.08
C TYR A 49 -1.76 6.22 -15.67
N ASP A 50 -1.92 7.48 -16.10
CA ASP A 50 -3.06 8.32 -15.71
C ASP A 50 -4.39 7.74 -16.22
N PHE A 51 -4.42 7.18 -17.44
CA PHE A 51 -5.62 6.50 -17.95
C PHE A 51 -5.92 5.23 -17.17
N THR A 52 -4.94 4.34 -17.01
CA THR A 52 -5.17 3.06 -16.32
C THR A 52 -5.63 3.28 -14.88
N PHE A 53 -4.92 4.09 -14.10
CA PHE A 53 -5.31 4.36 -12.72
C PHE A 53 -6.61 5.17 -12.61
N GLY A 54 -6.86 6.08 -13.55
CA GLY A 54 -8.09 6.85 -13.59
C GLY A 54 -9.31 5.96 -13.85
N ILE A 55 -9.21 5.07 -14.85
CA ILE A 55 -10.27 4.10 -15.17
C ILE A 55 -10.50 3.15 -13.99
N LEU A 56 -9.45 2.55 -13.42
CA LEU A 56 -9.56 1.66 -12.25
C LEU A 56 -10.24 2.35 -11.07
N ARG A 57 -9.95 3.62 -10.84
CA ARG A 57 -10.54 4.40 -9.74
C ARG A 57 -12.02 4.66 -9.94
N TRP A 58 -12.43 4.94 -11.19
CA TRP A 58 -13.77 5.42 -11.52
C TRP A 58 -14.59 4.43 -12.38
N LYS A 59 -14.20 3.15 -12.44
CA LYS A 59 -14.79 2.12 -13.31
C LYS A 59 -16.32 2.05 -13.22
N ARG A 60 -16.90 2.00 -12.01
CA ARG A 60 -18.34 1.90 -11.84
C ARG A 60 -19.07 3.13 -12.37
N ARG A 61 -18.54 4.33 -12.11
CA ARG A 61 -19.09 5.58 -12.69
C ARG A 61 -18.98 5.60 -14.22
N LEU A 62 -17.91 5.04 -14.77
CA LEU A 62 -17.77 4.93 -16.23
C LEU A 62 -18.82 3.99 -16.79
N ASN A 63 -19.01 2.81 -16.20
CA ASN A 63 -20.04 1.87 -16.65
C ASN A 63 -21.45 2.48 -16.54
N HIS A 64 -21.78 3.10 -15.42
CA HIS A 64 -23.07 3.78 -15.27
C HIS A 64 -23.30 4.88 -16.31
N THR A 65 -22.27 5.70 -16.58
CA THR A 65 -22.33 6.75 -17.60
C THR A 65 -22.56 6.17 -19.00
N LEU A 66 -22.01 4.99 -19.28
CA LEU A 66 -22.17 4.25 -20.53
C LEU A 66 -23.46 3.42 -20.59
N GLN A 67 -24.26 3.43 -19.54
CA GLN A 67 -25.46 2.60 -19.35
C GLN A 67 -25.16 1.08 -19.42
N ASN A 68 -23.95 0.69 -19.06
CA ASN A 68 -23.51 -0.68 -18.93
C ASN A 68 -23.78 -1.22 -17.51
N ASP A 69 -23.79 -2.55 -17.39
CA ASP A 69 -23.75 -3.20 -16.08
C ASP A 69 -22.50 -2.76 -15.27
N ASP A 70 -22.66 -2.64 -13.95
CA ASP A 70 -21.58 -2.18 -13.05
C ASP A 70 -20.29 -3.01 -13.17
N TYR A 71 -20.41 -4.28 -13.53
CA TYR A 71 -19.30 -5.23 -13.67
C TYR A 71 -18.87 -5.46 -15.13
N ALA A 72 -19.54 -4.83 -16.09
CA ALA A 72 -19.14 -4.93 -17.49
C ALA A 72 -17.65 -4.62 -17.68
N HIS A 73 -17.02 -5.33 -18.62
CA HIS A 73 -15.62 -5.17 -18.98
C HIS A 73 -15.52 -4.64 -20.41
N ASP A 74 -15.41 -3.33 -20.56
CA ASP A 74 -15.30 -2.65 -21.84
C ASP A 74 -14.20 -1.57 -21.82
N PRO A 75 -12.92 -2.00 -21.87
CA PRO A 75 -11.78 -1.08 -21.82
C PRO A 75 -11.81 -0.01 -22.91
N GLN A 76 -12.31 -0.33 -24.10
CA GLN A 76 -12.35 0.60 -25.23
C GLN A 76 -13.29 1.78 -24.94
N GLN A 77 -14.51 1.50 -24.49
CA GLN A 77 -15.49 2.53 -24.11
C GLN A 77 -15.04 3.33 -22.89
N TRP A 78 -14.40 2.67 -21.90
CA TRP A 78 -13.83 3.40 -20.77
C TRP A 78 -12.74 4.37 -21.17
N ILE A 79 -11.84 3.98 -22.10
CA ILE A 79 -10.78 4.84 -22.61
C ILE A 79 -11.39 6.02 -23.38
N ALA A 80 -12.39 5.76 -24.23
CA ALA A 80 -13.08 6.80 -24.98
C ALA A 80 -13.74 7.82 -24.05
N LEU A 81 -14.51 7.36 -23.05
CA LEU A 81 -15.19 8.24 -22.09
C LEU A 81 -14.20 8.97 -21.19
N TRP A 82 -13.14 8.29 -20.72
CA TRP A 82 -12.10 8.90 -19.88
C TRP A 82 -11.32 9.96 -20.66
N GLY A 83 -11.00 9.68 -21.92
CA GLY A 83 -10.33 10.63 -22.82
C GLY A 83 -11.18 11.88 -23.04
N GLN A 84 -12.46 11.72 -23.36
CA GLN A 84 -13.39 12.83 -23.52
C GLN A 84 -13.48 13.69 -22.24
N LYS A 85 -13.67 13.07 -21.08
CA LYS A 85 -13.76 13.78 -19.78
C LYS A 85 -12.49 14.55 -19.40
N ASN A 86 -11.33 14.14 -19.89
CA ASN A 86 -10.04 14.76 -19.58
C ASN A 86 -9.43 15.54 -20.74
N GLU A 87 -10.25 15.86 -21.76
CA GLU A 87 -9.90 16.69 -22.92
C GLU A 87 -8.70 16.14 -23.71
N PHE A 88 -8.69 14.82 -23.92
CA PHE A 88 -7.74 14.17 -24.81
C PHE A 88 -8.30 14.01 -26.22
N ASP A 89 -7.49 14.33 -27.21
CA ASP A 89 -7.70 13.98 -28.60
C ASP A 89 -7.42 12.49 -28.79
N LEU A 90 -8.45 11.73 -29.12
CA LEU A 90 -8.42 10.28 -29.28
C LEU A 90 -8.09 9.90 -30.72
N PRO A 91 -7.41 8.75 -30.98
CA PRO A 91 -7.19 8.28 -32.32
C PRO A 91 -8.52 7.97 -33.04
N SER A 92 -8.55 8.08 -34.34
CA SER A 92 -9.73 7.79 -35.20
C SER A 92 -10.19 6.33 -35.09
N SER A 93 -9.30 5.43 -34.68
CA SER A 93 -9.61 4.02 -34.37
C SER A 93 -10.38 3.82 -33.05
N SER A 94 -10.44 4.85 -32.18
CA SER A 94 -11.21 4.76 -30.94
C SER A 94 -12.70 4.68 -31.24
N PRO A 95 -13.48 3.86 -30.51
CA PRO A 95 -14.91 3.79 -30.73
C PRO A 95 -15.55 5.15 -30.48
N VAL A 96 -16.43 5.55 -31.38
CA VAL A 96 -17.38 6.63 -31.11
C VAL A 96 -18.24 6.13 -29.94
N LEU A 97 -18.43 6.93 -28.90
CA LEU A 97 -19.33 6.56 -27.81
C LEU A 97 -20.70 6.29 -28.40
N ALA A 98 -21.13 5.02 -28.34
CA ALA A 98 -22.35 4.55 -28.98
C ALA A 98 -23.61 5.16 -28.34
N VAL A 99 -23.49 5.72 -27.14
CA VAL A 99 -24.59 6.31 -26.38
C VAL A 99 -24.19 7.69 -25.88
N ALA A 100 -25.10 8.63 -25.93
CA ALA A 100 -24.92 9.93 -25.28
C ALA A 100 -24.65 9.66 -23.78
N ALA A 101 -23.46 10.06 -23.31
CA ALA A 101 -23.01 9.77 -21.96
C ALA A 101 -24.02 10.34 -20.94
N LYS A 102 -24.62 9.48 -20.12
CA LYS A 102 -25.52 9.90 -19.05
C LYS A 102 -24.74 10.79 -18.06
N LYS A 103 -25.25 11.98 -17.78
CA LYS A 103 -24.67 12.82 -16.72
C LYS A 103 -24.99 12.20 -15.36
N ILE A 104 -23.97 12.05 -14.55
CA ILE A 104 -24.13 11.67 -13.14
C ILE A 104 -24.61 12.93 -12.40
N SER A 105 -25.81 12.89 -11.81
CA SER A 105 -26.33 13.94 -10.94
C SER A 105 -25.70 13.84 -9.54
N GLY A 106 -25.84 14.90 -8.73
CA GLY A 106 -25.46 14.84 -7.30
C GLY A 106 -26.36 13.96 -6.45
N ASP A 107 -27.54 13.57 -6.98
CA ASP A 107 -28.54 12.76 -6.29
C ASP A 107 -28.33 11.24 -6.48
N GLU A 108 -27.30 10.82 -7.20
CA GLU A 108 -26.96 9.41 -7.35
C GLU A 108 -26.45 8.82 -6.03
N SER A 109 -26.58 7.49 -5.89
CA SER A 109 -26.19 6.78 -4.66
C SER A 109 -24.71 7.01 -4.28
N PRO A 110 -24.38 7.11 -3.00
CA PRO A 110 -23.01 7.41 -2.55
C PRO A 110 -21.95 6.38 -3.04
N ASP A 111 -22.32 5.11 -3.16
CA ASP A 111 -21.48 4.05 -3.69
C ASP A 111 -21.16 4.26 -5.18
N LEU A 112 -22.12 4.77 -5.96
CA LEU A 112 -21.89 5.16 -7.34
C LEU A 112 -21.02 6.44 -7.40
N LEU A 113 -21.32 7.45 -6.59
CA LEU A 113 -20.56 8.72 -6.56
C LEU A 113 -19.08 8.47 -6.20
N THR A 114 -18.78 7.53 -5.32
CA THR A 114 -17.43 7.14 -4.93
C THR A 114 -16.87 5.98 -5.78
N SER A 115 -17.68 5.44 -6.70
CA SER A 115 -17.27 4.35 -7.61
C SER A 115 -16.72 3.11 -6.89
N PHE A 116 -17.39 2.71 -5.81
CA PHE A 116 -17.14 1.43 -5.13
C PHE A 116 -18.10 0.35 -5.62
N PRO A 117 -17.70 -0.94 -5.66
CA PRO A 117 -18.64 -2.04 -5.78
C PRO A 117 -19.69 -1.96 -4.66
N GLN A 118 -20.96 -2.21 -4.97
CA GLN A 118 -22.06 -2.03 -4.02
C GLN A 118 -21.83 -2.82 -2.72
N TRP A 119 -21.43 -4.09 -2.83
CA TRP A 119 -21.15 -4.94 -1.67
C TRP A 119 -20.07 -4.38 -0.76
N LEU A 120 -19.01 -3.79 -1.35
CA LEU A 120 -17.87 -3.24 -0.60
C LEU A 120 -18.25 -1.90 0.05
N TYR A 121 -19.07 -1.11 -0.63
CA TYR A 121 -19.60 0.12 -0.05
C TYR A 121 -20.51 -0.18 1.16
N ALA A 122 -21.45 -1.12 1.00
CA ALA A 122 -22.34 -1.57 2.08
C ALA A 122 -21.57 -2.16 3.27
N LEU A 123 -20.48 -2.91 3.01
CA LEU A 123 -19.59 -3.39 4.06
C LEU A 123 -18.93 -2.22 4.82
N GLY A 124 -18.44 -1.22 4.09
CA GLY A 124 -17.86 -0.02 4.71
C GLY A 124 -18.86 0.73 5.58
N GLU A 125 -20.11 0.92 5.12
CA GLU A 125 -21.19 1.51 5.93
C GLU A 125 -21.47 0.70 7.19
N LYS A 126 -21.57 -0.63 7.07
CA LYS A 126 -21.80 -1.53 8.20
C LYS A 126 -20.69 -1.48 9.25
N GLU A 127 -19.43 -1.38 8.82
CA GLU A 127 -18.29 -1.49 9.74
C GLU A 127 -17.78 -0.14 10.26
N LEU A 128 -17.88 0.93 9.47
CA LEU A 128 -17.34 2.26 9.79
C LEU A 128 -18.44 3.30 10.09
N GLY A 129 -19.70 3.01 9.78
CA GLY A 129 -20.81 3.92 10.03
C GLY A 129 -20.65 5.27 9.34
N GLU A 130 -20.92 6.34 10.07
CA GLU A 130 -20.95 7.72 9.55
C GLU A 130 -19.65 8.18 8.90
N ILE A 131 -18.50 7.70 9.35
CA ILE A 131 -17.20 8.11 8.79
C ILE A 131 -16.92 7.52 7.42
N TRP A 132 -17.64 6.44 7.01
CA TRP A 132 -17.35 5.71 5.79
C TRP A 132 -17.40 6.57 4.54
N HIS A 133 -18.38 7.46 4.43
CA HIS A 133 -18.55 8.27 3.23
C HIS A 133 -17.33 9.17 2.96
N GLU A 134 -16.78 9.79 3.98
CA GLU A 134 -15.59 10.63 3.86
C GLU A 134 -14.33 9.79 3.60
N GLU A 135 -14.23 8.60 4.21
CA GLU A 135 -13.16 7.65 3.91
C GLU A 135 -13.20 7.21 2.43
N ALA A 136 -14.39 6.83 1.92
CA ALA A 136 -14.56 6.40 0.53
C ALA A 136 -14.21 7.50 -0.48
N LYS A 137 -14.53 8.76 -0.18
CA LYS A 137 -14.10 9.91 -0.99
C LYS A 137 -12.59 10.07 -0.97
N SER A 138 -12.00 10.12 0.21
CA SER A 138 -10.56 10.30 0.39
C SER A 138 -9.75 9.20 -0.29
N LEU A 139 -10.18 7.95 -0.21
CA LEU A 139 -9.54 6.81 -0.85
C LEU A 139 -9.51 6.88 -2.39
N ASN A 140 -10.33 7.74 -3.00
CA ASN A 140 -10.29 8.02 -4.44
C ASN A 140 -9.33 9.14 -4.84
N GLU A 141 -8.71 9.82 -3.90
CA GLU A 141 -7.70 10.84 -4.18
C GLU A 141 -6.38 10.22 -4.64
N LYS A 142 -5.51 11.06 -5.21
CA LYS A 142 -4.15 10.62 -5.56
C LYS A 142 -3.27 10.69 -4.32
N ALA A 143 -2.53 9.62 -4.06
CA ALA A 143 -1.58 9.56 -2.97
C ALA A 143 -0.40 10.53 -3.17
N SER A 144 0.04 11.17 -2.10
CA SER A 144 1.30 11.91 -2.06
C SER A 144 2.49 10.95 -2.15
N ILE A 145 3.59 11.40 -2.73
CA ILE A 145 4.83 10.63 -2.74
C ILE A 145 5.64 11.03 -1.52
N CYS A 146 5.87 10.05 -0.64
CA CYS A 146 6.66 10.23 0.57
C CYS A 146 7.96 9.42 0.47
N LEU A 147 9.03 10.02 0.94
CA LEU A 147 10.31 9.38 1.18
C LEU A 147 10.44 9.11 2.68
N ARG A 148 10.87 7.90 3.03
CA ARG A 148 11.35 7.61 4.38
C ARG A 148 12.85 7.75 4.41
N VAL A 149 13.34 8.70 5.17
CA VAL A 149 14.77 8.93 5.38
C VAL A 149 15.40 7.74 6.12
N ASN A 150 16.57 7.33 5.70
CA ASN A 150 17.36 6.35 6.44
C ASN A 150 18.14 7.06 7.54
N GLU A 151 17.56 7.18 8.71
CA GLU A 151 18.13 7.90 9.86
C GLU A 151 19.44 7.28 10.39
N PHE A 152 19.76 6.05 9.98
CA PHE A 152 21.06 5.44 10.23
C PHE A 152 22.18 6.07 9.38
N LYS A 153 21.86 6.70 8.24
CA LYS A 153 22.84 7.26 7.31
C LYS A 153 22.80 8.77 7.19
N THR A 154 21.64 9.40 7.40
CA THR A 154 21.44 10.85 7.20
C THR A 154 20.26 11.34 8.01
N SER A 155 20.10 12.65 8.17
CA SER A 155 18.91 13.26 8.76
C SER A 155 17.92 13.73 7.68
N ALA A 156 16.66 13.95 8.07
CA ALA A 156 15.64 14.49 7.19
C ALA A 156 16.02 15.91 6.69
N GLU A 157 16.59 16.73 7.54
CA GLU A 157 17.03 18.07 7.17
C GLU A 157 18.15 18.03 6.12
N SER A 158 19.18 17.18 6.36
CA SER A 158 20.33 17.04 5.43
C SER A 158 19.86 16.51 4.07
N LEU A 159 19.01 15.47 4.05
CA LEU A 159 18.47 14.92 2.80
C LEU A 159 17.57 15.93 2.09
N SER A 160 16.71 16.63 2.82
CA SER A 160 15.82 17.66 2.29
C SER A 160 16.60 18.79 1.64
N LYS A 161 17.65 19.27 2.31
CA LYS A 161 18.55 20.30 1.79
C LYS A 161 19.24 19.84 0.50
N GLU A 162 19.84 18.65 0.50
CA GLU A 162 20.53 18.11 -0.69
C GLU A 162 19.58 17.93 -1.87
N LEU A 163 18.35 17.43 -1.64
CA LEU A 163 17.32 17.27 -2.69
C LEU A 163 16.94 18.62 -3.32
N ARG A 164 16.77 19.69 -2.53
CA ARG A 164 16.43 21.02 -3.03
C ARG A 164 17.60 21.71 -3.74
N GLU A 165 18.73 21.80 -3.09
CA GLU A 165 19.85 22.60 -3.58
C GLU A 165 20.59 21.96 -4.76
N LYS A 166 20.81 20.65 -4.70
CA LYS A 166 21.60 19.94 -5.72
C LYS A 166 20.77 19.35 -6.85
N TYR A 167 19.52 18.96 -6.55
CA TYR A 167 18.68 18.24 -7.51
C TYR A 167 17.40 18.99 -7.90
N THR A 168 17.16 20.16 -7.32
CA THR A 168 15.97 20.99 -7.58
C THR A 168 14.65 20.22 -7.34
N ILE A 169 14.66 19.29 -6.36
CA ILE A 169 13.50 18.49 -5.97
C ILE A 169 12.86 19.13 -4.73
N GLU A 170 11.74 19.82 -4.96
CA GLU A 170 10.96 20.43 -3.91
C GLU A 170 10.33 19.36 -3.00
N ASN A 171 10.57 19.50 -1.72
CA ASN A 171 10.09 18.59 -0.69
C ASN A 171 9.90 19.35 0.63
N GLU A 172 9.12 18.75 1.53
CA GLU A 172 8.91 19.27 2.87
C GLU A 172 8.90 18.15 3.91
N PRO A 173 9.45 18.36 5.09
CA PRO A 173 9.36 17.42 6.21
C PRO A 173 7.94 17.37 6.74
N LEU A 174 7.55 16.23 7.32
CA LEU A 174 6.27 16.04 7.97
C LEU A 174 6.47 16.15 9.50
N PRO A 175 5.91 17.19 10.18
CA PRO A 175 6.22 17.48 11.60
C PRO A 175 6.03 16.30 12.54
N ASN A 176 4.97 15.50 12.32
CA ASN A 176 4.60 14.37 13.20
C ASN A 176 5.24 13.04 12.81
N ILE A 177 6.05 13.00 11.75
CA ILE A 177 6.76 11.80 11.29
C ILE A 177 8.18 12.23 10.86
N PRO A 178 9.14 12.26 11.79
CA PRO A 178 10.48 12.85 11.56
C PRO A 178 11.24 12.24 10.39
N SER A 179 11.00 10.94 10.08
CA SER A 179 11.63 10.26 8.95
C SER A 179 11.00 10.60 7.58
N ALA A 180 9.87 11.33 7.54
CA ALA A 180 9.11 11.55 6.31
C ALA A 180 9.45 12.86 5.60
N LEU A 181 9.68 12.77 4.28
CA LEU A 181 9.72 13.92 3.37
C LEU A 181 8.65 13.74 2.30
N ILE A 182 7.78 14.75 2.12
CA ILE A 182 6.76 14.77 1.08
C ILE A 182 7.31 15.48 -0.15
N LEU A 183 7.20 14.86 -1.33
CA LEU A 183 7.58 15.49 -2.59
C LEU A 183 6.43 16.33 -3.14
N LYS A 184 6.70 17.59 -3.51
CA LYS A 184 5.68 18.50 -4.09
C LYS A 184 5.30 18.14 -5.53
N LYS A 185 6.15 17.43 -6.25
CA LYS A 185 5.91 16.97 -7.63
C LYS A 185 6.30 15.52 -7.77
N GLY A 186 5.56 14.80 -8.63
CA GLY A 186 5.86 13.40 -8.95
C GLY A 186 7.18 13.27 -9.70
N VAL A 187 8.21 12.78 -9.02
CA VAL A 187 9.53 12.48 -9.57
C VAL A 187 9.83 10.99 -9.36
N LYS A 188 10.44 10.35 -10.36
CA LYS A 188 10.86 8.94 -10.23
C LYS A 188 12.09 8.85 -9.36
N MET A 189 11.91 8.46 -8.11
CA MET A 189 12.96 8.41 -7.10
C MET A 189 13.75 7.09 -7.09
N GLU A 190 13.23 6.01 -7.68
CA GLU A 190 13.86 4.67 -7.66
C GLU A 190 15.19 4.62 -8.42
N ARG A 191 15.42 5.55 -9.35
CA ARG A 191 16.69 5.66 -10.10
C ARG A 191 17.60 6.77 -9.60
N HIS A 192 17.14 7.51 -8.58
CA HIS A 192 17.87 8.65 -8.04
C HIS A 192 19.20 8.20 -7.38
N PRO A 193 20.31 8.95 -7.54
CA PRO A 193 21.60 8.59 -6.93
C PRO A 193 21.53 8.38 -5.41
N LEU A 194 20.78 9.22 -4.70
CA LEU A 194 20.62 9.13 -3.24
C LEU A 194 19.81 7.88 -2.82
N PHE A 195 18.84 7.45 -3.65
CA PHE A 195 18.16 6.17 -3.46
C PHE A 195 19.12 4.99 -3.60
N LYS A 196 19.97 5.01 -4.63
CA LYS A 196 20.99 3.97 -4.84
C LYS A 196 22.00 3.90 -3.70
N LYS A 197 22.30 5.03 -3.05
CA LYS A 197 23.14 5.12 -1.85
C LYS A 197 22.41 4.63 -0.58
N GLY A 198 21.10 4.36 -0.65
CA GLY A 198 20.27 3.92 0.48
C GLY A 198 20.02 5.00 1.52
N LEU A 199 19.96 6.27 1.11
CA LEU A 199 19.69 7.39 2.02
C LEU A 199 18.19 7.53 2.31
N PHE A 200 17.34 6.95 1.49
CA PHE A 200 15.89 6.91 1.70
C PHE A 200 15.25 5.72 1.02
N GLU A 201 14.01 5.43 1.43
CA GLU A 201 13.05 4.52 0.78
C GLU A 201 11.81 5.30 0.36
N ILE A 202 11.10 4.79 -0.66
CA ILE A 202 9.77 5.31 -1.03
C ILE A 202 8.76 4.55 -0.19
N GLN A 203 8.11 5.23 0.75
CA GLN A 203 7.16 4.63 1.65
C GLN A 203 6.12 5.66 2.08
N ASP A 204 4.84 5.25 2.15
CA ASP A 204 3.78 6.09 2.65
C ASP A 204 4.08 6.60 4.08
N ALA A 205 3.68 7.83 4.38
CA ALA A 205 3.99 8.46 5.67
C ALA A 205 3.39 7.70 6.86
N TYR A 206 2.16 7.24 6.74
CA TYR A 206 1.53 6.48 7.83
C TYR A 206 2.14 5.08 8.00
N SER A 207 2.57 4.44 6.90
CA SER A 207 3.37 3.21 6.99
C SER A 207 4.67 3.41 7.78
N GLN A 208 5.24 4.63 7.76
CA GLN A 208 6.47 4.93 8.50
C GLN A 208 6.26 4.99 10.02
N LYS A 209 5.02 5.20 10.52
CA LYS A 209 4.72 5.23 11.96
C LYS A 209 4.82 3.84 12.61
N ILE A 210 4.70 2.75 11.84
CA ILE A 210 4.64 1.38 12.41
C ILE A 210 5.95 0.98 13.08
N ALA A 211 7.12 1.22 12.47
CA ALA A 211 8.39 0.83 13.09
C ALA A 211 8.71 1.61 14.38
N PRO A 212 8.53 2.94 14.47
CA PRO A 212 8.62 3.67 15.74
C PRO A 212 7.62 3.18 16.81
N PHE A 213 6.41 2.79 16.37
CA PHE A 213 5.41 2.22 17.29
C PHE A 213 5.86 0.89 17.92
N CYS A 214 6.77 0.15 17.28
CA CYS A 214 7.38 -1.06 17.85
C CYS A 214 8.29 -0.75 19.06
N GLN A 215 8.78 0.49 19.21
CA GLN A 215 9.67 0.92 20.31
C GLN A 215 10.91 0.03 20.46
N VAL A 216 11.47 -0.44 19.35
CA VAL A 216 12.69 -1.26 19.36
C VAL A 216 13.89 -0.49 19.91
N GLN A 217 14.81 -1.18 20.57
CA GLN A 217 16.04 -0.62 21.11
C GLN A 217 17.26 -1.26 20.43
N PRO A 218 18.41 -0.58 20.38
CA PRO A 218 19.67 -1.22 20.00
C PRO A 218 19.97 -2.45 20.84
N ALA A 219 20.58 -3.47 20.23
CA ALA A 219 20.99 -4.72 20.88
C ALA A 219 19.83 -5.62 21.34
N THR A 220 18.61 -5.41 20.86
CA THR A 220 17.46 -6.29 21.10
C THR A 220 17.29 -7.33 19.96
N LYS A 221 16.45 -8.33 20.22
CA LYS A 221 16.06 -9.39 19.28
C LYS A 221 14.66 -9.10 18.76
N VAL A 222 14.53 -8.99 17.45
CA VAL A 222 13.27 -8.63 16.77
C VAL A 222 12.90 -9.69 15.73
N ILE A 223 11.62 -9.97 15.63
CA ILE A 223 11.06 -10.76 14.52
C ILE A 223 10.11 -9.86 13.71
N ASP A 224 10.33 -9.80 12.39
CA ASP A 224 9.35 -9.27 11.44
C ASP A 224 8.68 -10.47 10.76
N PHE A 225 7.48 -10.83 11.23
CA PHE A 225 6.82 -12.10 10.88
C PHE A 225 6.23 -12.12 9.47
N CYS A 226 5.99 -10.96 8.88
CA CYS A 226 5.44 -10.79 7.53
C CYS A 226 6.25 -9.75 6.74
N ALA A 227 7.56 -9.92 6.68
CA ALA A 227 8.52 -8.90 6.26
C ALA A 227 8.33 -8.38 4.82
N GLY A 228 7.75 -9.18 3.94
CA GLY A 228 7.58 -8.82 2.54
C GLY A 228 8.90 -8.46 1.87
N ALA A 229 8.93 -7.31 1.22
CA ALA A 229 10.15 -6.76 0.61
C ALA A 229 10.97 -5.90 1.58
N GLY A 230 10.68 -5.93 2.89
CA GLY A 230 11.50 -5.34 3.93
C GLY A 230 11.27 -3.86 4.22
N GLY A 231 10.13 -3.30 3.83
CA GLY A 231 9.86 -1.88 4.08
C GLY A 231 9.97 -1.50 5.55
N LYS A 232 9.33 -2.26 6.43
CA LYS A 232 9.35 -2.08 7.88
C LYS A 232 10.61 -2.67 8.52
N THR A 233 11.06 -3.83 8.07
CA THR A 233 12.32 -4.47 8.51
C THR A 233 13.53 -3.53 8.45
N LEU A 234 13.71 -2.81 7.31
CA LEU A 234 14.78 -1.83 7.14
C LEU A 234 14.65 -0.63 8.08
N HIS A 235 13.41 -0.23 8.39
CA HIS A 235 13.16 0.87 9.32
C HIS A 235 13.49 0.44 10.76
N LEU A 236 13.07 -0.76 11.18
CA LEU A 236 13.47 -1.34 12.45
C LEU A 236 15.00 -1.40 12.58
N GLY A 237 15.71 -1.90 11.55
CA GLY A 237 17.16 -1.96 11.54
C GLY A 237 17.85 -0.60 11.68
N ALA A 238 17.28 0.45 11.08
CA ALA A 238 17.77 1.81 11.21
C ALA A 238 17.55 2.36 12.64
N LEU A 239 16.36 2.15 13.23
CA LEU A 239 16.03 2.53 14.60
C LEU A 239 16.90 1.79 15.63
N MET A 240 17.21 0.54 15.40
CA MET A 240 18.15 -0.26 16.21
C MET A 240 19.61 0.15 16.01
N LYS A 241 19.89 1.15 15.17
CA LYS A 241 21.27 1.63 14.87
C LYS A 241 22.19 0.50 14.40
N ASN A 242 21.64 -0.46 13.65
CA ASN A 242 22.34 -1.66 13.15
C ASN A 242 22.99 -2.50 14.27
N LYS A 243 22.39 -2.55 15.46
CA LYS A 243 22.83 -3.36 16.62
C LYS A 243 21.71 -4.25 17.09
N GLY A 244 22.01 -5.54 17.35
CA GLY A 244 21.04 -6.57 17.73
C GLY A 244 20.80 -7.54 16.58
N GLU A 245 19.62 -8.14 16.52
CA GLU A 245 19.26 -9.18 15.56
C GLU A 245 17.82 -9.00 15.07
N ILE A 246 17.60 -9.11 13.78
CA ILE A 246 16.25 -9.12 13.18
C ILE A 246 16.09 -10.36 12.31
N LEU A 247 15.16 -11.25 12.67
CA LEU A 247 14.70 -12.33 11.84
C LEU A 247 13.51 -11.88 11.01
N ALA A 248 13.61 -11.92 9.69
CA ALA A 248 12.60 -11.45 8.76
C ALA A 248 11.98 -12.60 7.98
N PHE A 249 10.71 -12.91 8.25
CA PHE A 249 9.99 -14.04 7.67
C PHE A 249 9.01 -13.61 6.60
N ASP A 250 8.93 -14.32 5.50
CA ASP A 250 7.88 -14.18 4.48
C ASP A 250 7.85 -15.47 3.63
N PRO A 251 6.68 -16.00 3.24
CA PRO A 251 6.58 -17.18 2.39
C PRO A 251 7.09 -16.92 0.95
N SER A 252 7.22 -15.68 0.53
CA SER A 252 7.64 -15.33 -0.81
C SER A 252 9.15 -15.16 -0.94
N LYS A 253 9.82 -16.18 -1.47
CA LYS A 253 11.26 -16.13 -1.80
C LYS A 253 11.64 -14.91 -2.65
N ASN A 254 10.76 -14.47 -3.55
CA ASN A 254 11.03 -13.32 -4.41
C ASN A 254 11.01 -11.99 -3.63
N LYS A 255 10.10 -11.84 -2.66
CA LYS A 255 10.07 -10.66 -1.79
C LYS A 255 11.31 -10.61 -0.90
N LEU A 256 11.72 -11.76 -0.32
CA LEU A 256 12.92 -11.83 0.50
C LEU A 256 14.21 -11.57 -0.29
N ARG A 257 14.28 -12.01 -1.56
CA ARG A 257 15.39 -11.60 -2.44
C ARG A 257 15.46 -10.10 -2.64
N GLU A 258 14.31 -9.42 -2.74
CA GLU A 258 14.26 -7.98 -2.83
C GLU A 258 14.64 -7.31 -1.50
N LEU A 259 14.19 -7.85 -0.37
CA LEU A 259 14.65 -7.43 0.96
C LEU A 259 16.17 -7.50 1.07
N GLN A 260 16.81 -8.61 0.69
CA GLN A 260 18.26 -8.77 0.75
C GLN A 260 19.03 -7.74 -0.09
N LYS A 261 18.53 -7.38 -1.29
CA LYS A 261 19.12 -6.31 -2.10
C LYS A 261 19.03 -4.95 -1.38
N ARG A 262 17.89 -4.67 -0.74
CA ARG A 262 17.67 -3.44 0.01
C ARG A 262 18.52 -3.41 1.27
N VAL A 263 18.67 -4.52 2.01
CA VAL A 263 19.56 -4.66 3.15
C VAL A 263 21.01 -4.30 2.77
N LYS A 264 21.51 -4.84 1.65
CA LYS A 264 22.84 -4.49 1.11
C LYS A 264 22.95 -3.00 0.78
N ARG A 265 21.94 -2.40 0.14
CA ARG A 265 21.91 -0.97 -0.18
C ARG A 265 21.93 -0.08 1.06
N HIS A 266 21.29 -0.51 2.15
CA HIS A 266 21.24 0.20 3.43
C HIS A 266 22.46 -0.05 4.31
N HIS A 267 23.30 -1.04 3.97
CA HIS A 267 24.46 -1.48 4.76
C HIS A 267 24.07 -1.97 6.17
N LEU A 268 22.91 -2.65 6.26
CA LEU A 268 22.47 -3.26 7.51
C LEU A 268 23.00 -4.70 7.59
N THR A 269 23.51 -5.11 8.74
CA THR A 269 24.13 -6.44 8.96
C THR A 269 23.34 -7.30 9.95
N LEU A 270 22.40 -6.68 10.70
CA LEU A 270 21.63 -7.36 11.74
C LEU A 270 20.41 -8.14 11.21
N ILE A 271 20.13 -8.11 9.90
CA ILE A 271 18.91 -8.68 9.33
C ILE A 271 19.21 -10.00 8.65
N GLU A 272 18.56 -11.07 9.12
CA GLU A 272 18.50 -12.36 8.47
C GLU A 272 17.11 -12.61 7.89
N ALA A 273 17.06 -13.01 6.60
CA ALA A 273 15.81 -13.23 5.88
C ALA A 273 15.58 -14.73 5.65
N MET A 274 14.45 -15.24 6.12
CA MET A 274 14.11 -16.67 6.09
C MET A 274 12.77 -16.91 5.40
N VAL A 275 12.74 -17.85 4.44
CA VAL A 275 11.48 -18.29 3.82
C VAL A 275 10.76 -19.20 4.80
N THR A 276 9.47 -18.93 5.03
CA THR A 276 8.61 -19.73 5.91
C THR A 276 7.41 -20.26 5.14
N ASP A 277 6.87 -21.36 5.60
CA ASP A 277 5.67 -22.01 5.07
C ASP A 277 4.85 -22.62 6.22
N ASP A 278 3.78 -23.33 5.90
CA ASP A 278 2.89 -23.92 6.89
C ASP A 278 3.56 -25.06 7.70
N GLN A 279 4.70 -25.60 7.22
CA GLN A 279 5.47 -26.65 7.88
C GLN A 279 6.65 -26.11 8.70
N THR A 280 6.84 -24.79 8.71
CA THR A 280 7.96 -24.17 9.43
C THR A 280 7.81 -24.36 10.93
N ASP A 281 8.77 -25.04 11.55
CA ASP A 281 8.83 -25.19 13.01
C ASP A 281 9.42 -23.93 13.66
N PHE A 282 8.58 -23.22 14.38
CA PHE A 282 8.97 -22.04 15.15
C PHE A 282 9.34 -22.35 16.62
N SER A 283 9.28 -23.61 17.07
CA SER A 283 9.54 -23.98 18.46
C SER A 283 10.91 -23.56 18.98
N PRO A 284 12.00 -23.55 18.16
CA PRO A 284 13.30 -23.05 18.62
C PRO A 284 13.34 -21.55 18.92
N LEU A 285 12.30 -20.82 18.48
CA LEU A 285 12.18 -19.37 18.67
C LEU A 285 11.11 -18.99 19.70
N TYR A 286 10.51 -19.95 20.39
CA TYR A 286 9.55 -19.64 21.44
C TYR A 286 10.19 -18.77 22.54
N GLN A 287 9.51 -17.66 22.87
CA GLN A 287 9.96 -16.66 23.83
C GLN A 287 11.37 -16.09 23.55
N TRP A 288 11.76 -16.03 22.27
CA TRP A 288 13.07 -15.54 21.85
C TRP A 288 13.12 -14.03 21.65
N ALA A 289 12.03 -13.43 21.13
CA ALA A 289 12.04 -12.07 20.67
C ALA A 289 11.64 -11.05 21.77
N ASP A 290 12.37 -9.96 21.85
CA ASP A 290 11.99 -8.76 22.61
C ASP A 290 10.77 -8.07 21.96
N THR A 291 10.72 -8.12 20.64
CA THR A 291 9.63 -7.51 19.84
C THR A 291 9.32 -8.38 18.63
N VAL A 292 8.04 -8.66 18.41
CA VAL A 292 7.55 -9.30 17.19
C VAL A 292 6.63 -8.32 16.47
N LEU A 293 6.94 -8.01 15.22
CA LEU A 293 6.08 -7.23 14.33
C LEU A 293 5.33 -8.18 13.38
N ILE A 294 4.04 -8.00 13.28
CA ILE A 294 3.16 -8.61 12.29
C ILE A 294 2.60 -7.48 11.41
N ASP A 295 3.21 -7.24 10.24
CA ASP A 295 2.58 -6.45 9.16
C ASP A 295 1.68 -7.38 8.36
N ALA A 296 0.48 -7.63 8.88
CA ALA A 296 -0.36 -8.74 8.48
C ALA A 296 -0.81 -8.66 7.01
N PRO A 297 -0.90 -9.80 6.31
CA PRO A 297 -1.61 -9.84 5.03
C PRO A 297 -3.06 -9.42 5.26
N CYS A 298 -3.52 -8.43 4.49
CA CYS A 298 -4.84 -7.84 4.66
C CYS A 298 -5.45 -7.46 3.31
N SER A 299 -6.69 -6.98 3.32
CA SER A 299 -7.38 -6.50 2.11
C SER A 299 -6.60 -5.40 1.37
N GLY A 300 -5.85 -4.57 2.10
CA GLY A 300 -5.15 -3.42 1.56
C GLY A 300 -6.06 -2.22 1.27
N LEU A 301 -7.30 -2.22 1.75
CA LEU A 301 -8.29 -1.17 1.45
C LEU A 301 -7.83 0.24 1.88
N GLY A 302 -6.96 0.36 2.86
CA GLY A 302 -6.35 1.64 3.21
C GLY A 302 -5.44 2.22 2.13
N THR A 303 -5.00 1.40 1.14
CA THR A 303 -4.04 1.82 0.10
C THR A 303 -4.66 2.12 -1.26
N LEU A 304 -6.00 2.29 -1.34
CA LEU A 304 -6.72 2.52 -2.59
C LEU A 304 -6.28 3.78 -3.34
N LYS A 305 -5.73 4.78 -2.64
CA LYS A 305 -5.12 5.96 -3.27
C LYS A 305 -4.00 5.57 -4.26
N ARG A 306 -3.29 4.46 -3.99
CA ARG A 306 -2.17 3.92 -4.79
C ARG A 306 -2.55 2.69 -5.61
N CYS A 307 -3.46 1.87 -5.09
CA CYS A 307 -3.85 0.57 -5.63
C CYS A 307 -5.36 0.48 -5.84
N PRO A 308 -5.97 1.32 -6.72
CA PRO A 308 -7.43 1.35 -6.92
C PRO A 308 -7.99 0.04 -7.47
N GLU A 309 -7.15 -0.82 -8.05
CA GLU A 309 -7.52 -2.14 -8.52
C GLU A 309 -8.01 -3.07 -7.40
N ILE A 310 -7.65 -2.80 -6.16
CA ILE A 310 -8.07 -3.60 -5.00
C ILE A 310 -9.60 -3.62 -4.91
N LYS A 311 -10.29 -2.52 -5.19
CA LYS A 311 -11.77 -2.46 -5.20
C LYS A 311 -12.42 -3.55 -6.07
N TRP A 312 -11.76 -3.92 -7.17
CA TRP A 312 -12.27 -4.85 -8.18
C TRP A 312 -11.75 -6.27 -7.99
N ASN A 313 -10.56 -6.40 -7.41
CA ASN A 313 -9.87 -7.68 -7.24
C ASN A 313 -10.18 -8.36 -5.89
N LEU A 314 -10.78 -7.64 -4.94
CA LEU A 314 -11.25 -8.16 -3.67
C LEU A 314 -12.63 -8.79 -3.84
N SER A 315 -12.87 -9.90 -3.15
CA SER A 315 -14.20 -10.52 -2.96
C SER A 315 -14.46 -10.70 -1.47
N GLN A 316 -15.71 -10.90 -1.11
CA GLN A 316 -16.10 -11.16 0.27
C GLN A 316 -15.39 -12.41 0.82
N GLU A 317 -15.42 -13.52 0.08
CA GLU A 317 -14.71 -14.76 0.42
C GLU A 317 -13.21 -14.52 0.68
N ARG A 318 -12.56 -13.75 -0.19
CA ARG A 318 -11.14 -13.42 0.00
C ARG A 318 -10.88 -12.60 1.26
N LEU A 319 -11.78 -11.68 1.59
CA LEU A 319 -11.68 -10.90 2.83
C LEU A 319 -11.84 -11.80 4.06
N GLU A 320 -12.81 -12.70 4.07
CA GLU A 320 -13.05 -13.68 5.14
C GLU A 320 -11.83 -14.59 5.35
N ASN A 321 -11.24 -15.08 4.25
CA ASN A 321 -9.99 -15.85 4.29
C ASN A 321 -8.82 -15.04 4.88
N LEU A 322 -8.68 -13.77 4.54
CA LEU A 322 -7.63 -12.91 5.10
C LEU A 322 -7.81 -12.69 6.60
N ILE A 323 -9.04 -12.50 7.07
CA ILE A 323 -9.36 -12.38 8.50
C ILE A 323 -8.95 -13.65 9.26
N SER A 324 -9.22 -14.83 8.71
CA SER A 324 -8.82 -16.11 9.31
C SER A 324 -7.28 -16.28 9.35
N ILE A 325 -6.59 -15.90 8.27
CA ILE A 325 -5.12 -15.93 8.20
C ILE A 325 -4.50 -14.96 9.23
N GLN A 326 -5.09 -13.80 9.44
CA GLN A 326 -4.62 -12.82 10.43
C GLN A 326 -4.70 -13.39 11.84
N GLU A 327 -5.79 -14.08 12.17
CA GLU A 327 -5.98 -14.75 13.45
C GLU A 327 -4.91 -15.84 13.68
N GLU A 328 -4.70 -16.68 12.69
CA GLU A 328 -3.68 -17.75 12.74
C GLU A 328 -2.28 -17.18 12.95
N ILE A 329 -1.92 -16.13 12.19
CA ILE A 329 -0.62 -15.45 12.30
C ILE A 329 -0.43 -14.84 13.69
N LEU A 330 -1.46 -14.18 14.24
CA LEU A 330 -1.42 -13.62 15.59
C LEU A 330 -1.12 -14.71 16.63
N GLY A 331 -1.82 -15.85 16.56
CA GLY A 331 -1.59 -17.00 17.42
C GLY A 331 -0.16 -17.54 17.32
N LYS A 332 0.32 -17.84 16.11
CA LYS A 332 1.67 -18.36 15.88
C LYS A 332 2.77 -17.40 16.35
N ALA A 333 2.65 -16.13 16.01
CA ALA A 333 3.67 -15.12 16.33
C ALA A 333 3.71 -14.78 17.83
N SER A 334 2.59 -14.89 18.54
CA SER A 334 2.51 -14.62 19.97
C SER A 334 3.43 -15.52 20.81
N ALA A 335 3.62 -16.78 20.41
CA ALA A 335 4.49 -17.73 21.09
C ALA A 335 5.98 -17.32 21.06
N LEU A 336 6.38 -16.51 20.09
CA LEU A 336 7.76 -16.08 19.88
C LEU A 336 8.17 -14.91 20.79
N VAL A 337 7.19 -14.21 21.38
CA VAL A 337 7.42 -13.06 22.25
C VAL A 337 7.84 -13.55 23.62
N LYS A 338 8.95 -13.04 24.16
CA LYS A 338 9.38 -13.34 25.52
C LYS A 338 8.51 -12.64 26.59
N SER A 339 8.61 -13.04 27.86
CA SER A 339 7.98 -12.32 28.98
C SER A 339 8.43 -10.86 28.98
N ASN A 340 7.50 -9.93 29.20
CA ASN A 340 7.67 -8.48 29.08
C ASN A 340 8.05 -8.00 27.66
N GLY A 341 8.05 -8.88 26.67
CA GLY A 341 8.24 -8.53 25.28
C GLY A 341 6.97 -7.95 24.63
N LYS A 342 7.13 -7.41 23.42
CA LYS A 342 6.08 -6.71 22.70
C LYS A 342 5.66 -7.48 21.46
N LEU A 343 4.35 -7.59 21.26
CA LEU A 343 3.75 -8.05 20.00
C LEU A 343 3.08 -6.85 19.33
N ILE A 344 3.42 -6.59 18.09
CA ILE A 344 2.83 -5.51 17.30
C ILE A 344 2.05 -6.13 16.14
N TYR A 345 0.77 -5.81 16.06
CA TYR A 345 -0.11 -6.14 14.96
C TYR A 345 -0.37 -4.89 14.14
N ALA A 346 -0.16 -4.95 12.83
CA ALA A 346 -0.41 -3.84 11.92
C ALA A 346 -1.04 -4.31 10.61
N THR A 347 -1.90 -3.49 10.03
CA THR A 347 -2.52 -3.70 8.71
C THR A 347 -2.52 -2.40 7.90
N CYS A 348 -2.60 -2.53 6.59
CA CYS A 348 -2.98 -1.44 5.69
C CYS A 348 -4.48 -1.53 5.30
N SER A 349 -5.32 -1.97 6.22
CA SER A 349 -6.78 -1.99 6.10
C SER A 349 -7.41 -0.87 6.93
N ILE A 350 -8.61 -0.48 6.54
CA ILE A 350 -9.46 0.44 7.29
C ILE A 350 -10.64 -0.27 7.98
N LEU A 351 -10.84 -1.56 7.70
CA LEU A 351 -11.98 -2.32 8.22
C LEU A 351 -11.74 -2.76 9.67
N PRO A 352 -12.68 -2.47 10.59
CA PRO A 352 -12.66 -3.01 11.96
C PRO A 352 -12.51 -4.53 12.04
N SER A 353 -13.08 -5.28 11.10
CA SER A 353 -12.98 -6.75 11.04
C SER A 353 -11.53 -7.26 10.87
N GLU A 354 -10.67 -6.49 10.22
CA GLU A 354 -9.24 -6.79 10.08
C GLU A 354 -8.38 -6.11 11.16
N ASN A 355 -8.96 -5.23 11.97
CA ASN A 355 -8.26 -4.35 12.91
C ASN A 355 -8.71 -4.60 14.36
N GLU A 356 -9.61 -3.79 14.89
CA GLU A 356 -10.03 -3.82 16.29
C GLU A 356 -10.64 -5.16 16.68
N LYS A 357 -11.44 -5.80 15.81
CA LYS A 357 -12.04 -7.11 16.10
C LYS A 357 -10.99 -8.23 16.19
N GLN A 358 -9.87 -8.12 15.45
CA GLN A 358 -8.74 -9.04 15.61
C GLN A 358 -8.06 -8.83 16.97
N VAL A 359 -7.92 -7.59 17.42
CA VAL A 359 -7.38 -7.26 18.75
C VAL A 359 -8.24 -7.84 19.86
N GLU A 360 -9.55 -7.62 19.80
CA GLU A 360 -10.52 -8.13 20.78
C GLU A 360 -10.47 -9.65 20.87
N LYS A 361 -10.51 -10.34 19.71
CA LYS A 361 -10.47 -11.79 19.62
C LYS A 361 -9.15 -12.36 20.14
N PHE A 362 -8.04 -11.73 19.79
CA PHE A 362 -6.72 -12.12 20.28
C PHE A 362 -6.64 -12.04 21.81
N LEU A 363 -7.06 -10.95 22.41
CA LEU A 363 -7.05 -10.77 23.88
C LEU A 363 -7.95 -11.74 24.60
N ALA A 364 -9.10 -12.09 24.03
CA ALA A 364 -10.02 -13.07 24.59
C ALA A 364 -9.41 -14.49 24.69
N THR A 365 -8.53 -14.84 23.72
CA THR A 365 -7.89 -16.17 23.65
C THR A 365 -6.48 -16.22 24.23
N HIS A 366 -5.84 -15.08 24.48
CA HIS A 366 -4.47 -14.98 24.98
C HIS A 366 -4.37 -14.10 26.25
N PRO A 367 -4.87 -14.56 27.40
CA PRO A 367 -5.01 -13.76 28.63
C PRO A 367 -3.67 -13.30 29.22
N HIS A 368 -2.56 -13.87 28.77
CA HIS A 368 -1.21 -13.45 29.15
C HIS A 368 -0.68 -12.27 28.32
N PHE A 369 -1.48 -11.73 27.39
CA PHE A 369 -1.19 -10.48 26.74
C PHE A 369 -2.12 -9.36 27.23
N GLN A 370 -1.58 -8.14 27.24
CA GLN A 370 -2.33 -6.93 27.56
C GLN A 370 -2.13 -5.92 26.44
N LEU A 371 -3.22 -5.28 25.98
CA LEU A 371 -3.14 -4.16 25.04
C LEU A 371 -2.51 -2.96 25.76
N GLU A 372 -1.41 -2.45 25.19
CA GLU A 372 -0.72 -1.26 25.70
C GLU A 372 -1.12 0.00 24.93
N ALA A 373 -1.26 -0.12 23.62
CA ALA A 373 -1.65 0.99 22.74
C ALA A 373 -2.26 0.48 21.42
N GLN A 374 -3.15 1.25 20.84
CA GLN A 374 -3.59 1.07 19.46
C GLN A 374 -3.82 2.42 18.78
N GLU A 375 -3.65 2.47 17.48
CA GLU A 375 -3.85 3.68 16.67
C GLU A 375 -4.45 3.32 15.31
N ARG A 376 -5.50 4.05 14.92
CA ARG A 376 -6.07 4.02 13.57
C ARG A 376 -5.61 5.29 12.84
N LEU A 377 -5.05 5.12 11.65
CA LEU A 377 -4.60 6.18 10.78
C LEU A 377 -5.55 6.28 9.59
N SER A 378 -6.40 7.28 9.62
CA SER A 378 -7.49 7.45 8.68
C SER A 378 -7.05 8.20 7.41
N PRO A 379 -7.37 7.68 6.20
CA PRO A 379 -7.13 8.39 4.94
C PRO A 379 -7.85 9.72 4.82
N SER A 380 -9.02 9.89 5.44
CA SER A 380 -9.81 11.13 5.38
C SER A 380 -9.16 12.28 6.16
N ASN A 381 -8.36 11.96 7.18
CA ASN A 381 -7.65 12.94 7.98
C ASN A 381 -6.33 13.43 7.34
N SER A 382 -5.98 12.90 6.17
CA SER A 382 -4.70 13.19 5.51
C SER A 382 -4.69 12.76 4.04
N ASN A 383 -3.63 13.11 3.32
CA ASN A 383 -3.38 12.63 1.96
C ASN A 383 -2.60 11.30 1.91
N PHE A 384 -2.54 10.55 3.04
CA PHE A 384 -1.80 9.30 3.16
C PHE A 384 -2.72 8.08 3.10
N ASP A 385 -2.11 6.91 3.05
CA ASP A 385 -2.83 5.64 3.07
C ASP A 385 -3.42 5.35 4.47
N GLY A 386 -4.44 4.49 4.55
CA GLY A 386 -5.01 4.05 5.83
C GLY A 386 -4.19 2.92 6.45
N PHE A 387 -4.00 3.00 7.75
CA PHE A 387 -3.32 1.96 8.53
C PHE A 387 -3.97 1.77 9.89
N PHE A 388 -3.76 0.60 10.45
CA PHE A 388 -4.04 0.29 11.84
C PHE A 388 -2.81 -0.36 12.48
N MET A 389 -2.61 -0.11 13.77
CA MET A 389 -1.57 -0.77 14.56
C MET A 389 -2.00 -0.91 16.01
N ALA A 390 -1.70 -2.06 16.59
CA ALA A 390 -1.90 -2.38 18.01
C ALA A 390 -0.61 -2.96 18.60
N ARG A 391 -0.30 -2.61 19.83
CA ARG A 391 0.85 -3.11 20.57
C ARG A 391 0.38 -3.78 21.84
N PHE A 392 0.79 -5.01 22.01
CA PHE A 392 0.53 -5.82 23.19
C PHE A 392 1.84 -6.07 23.93
N VAL A 393 1.73 -6.22 25.25
CA VAL A 393 2.82 -6.67 26.12
C VAL A 393 2.47 -8.04 26.67
N ARG A 394 3.40 -8.98 26.61
CA ARG A 394 3.28 -10.29 27.24
C ARG A 394 3.62 -10.16 28.73
N LYS A 395 2.70 -10.59 29.60
CA LYS A 395 2.91 -10.67 31.07
C LYS A 395 3.86 -11.80 31.45
#